data_4d05bfd323dc71802c83a49494833470
#
_entry.id   4d05bfd323dc71802c83a49494833470
#
_cell.length_a   1.000
_cell.length_b   1.000
_cell.length_c   1.000
_cell.angle_alpha   90.00
_cell.angle_beta   90.00
_cell.angle_gamma   90.00
#
_symmetry.space_group_name_H-M   'P 1'
#
loop_
_entity.id
_entity.type
_entity.pdbx_description
1 polymer ?
#
loop_
_entity_poly.entity_id
_entity_poly.type
_entity_poly.pdbx_seq_one_letter_code
_entity_poly.pdbx_strand_id
1 'polypeptide(L)'
;MKIDFHAHCDTSDPAKVREFVQTYEARNTIACLVGGSLYGGYDMVPNEEVIKICAQYPDRLLPLVKIDLLDTVPDIGQLHYYAEKGVKGFKFINPYYEYDHDLYMPIYEEAEKIGLPTLFHTGNYRPNESDRILRRPVMKNMDPMNLDRIARSFQDLHIVMAHLGTTFWRVQAAELIKIHKNLYSDLAGSGSWMALSAEQLSTLLCPSIFVREKEDHFFDKLVFGSDSYTSNTAPFTEGQLNYEMKLKKVGVSEKTFDLVMGGTVASWLNLK
;
A
#
# COMPACT_ATOMS: atom_id res chain seq x y z
N MET A 1 -17.30 -6.19 -3.31
CA MET A 1 -16.74 -5.61 -2.06
C MET A 1 -15.65 -4.62 -2.45
N LYS A 2 -15.60 -3.43 -1.86
CA LYS A 2 -14.51 -2.46 -2.08
C LYS A 2 -13.60 -2.46 -0.87
N ILE A 3 -12.27 -2.41 -1.10
CA ILE A 3 -11.26 -2.39 -0.05
C ILE A 3 -10.21 -1.33 -0.41
N ASP A 4 -10.03 -0.37 0.48
CA ASP A 4 -8.93 0.57 0.45
C ASP A 4 -7.75 -0.04 1.22
N PHE A 5 -6.71 -0.44 0.49
CA PHE A 5 -5.55 -1.12 1.08
C PHE A 5 -4.54 -0.16 1.70
N HIS A 6 -4.74 1.15 1.55
CA HIS A 6 -3.76 2.15 1.99
C HIS A 6 -4.44 3.36 2.65
N ALA A 7 -4.76 3.23 3.93
CA ALA A 7 -5.25 4.32 4.78
C ALA A 7 -4.44 4.41 6.07
N HIS A 8 -4.35 5.58 6.68
CA HIS A 8 -3.49 5.89 7.80
C HIS A 8 -4.27 6.27 9.06
N CYS A 9 -3.77 5.81 10.22
CA CYS A 9 -4.26 6.18 11.54
C CYS A 9 -3.32 7.22 12.17
N ASP A 10 -3.65 8.49 12.02
CA ASP A 10 -2.89 9.63 12.58
C ASP A 10 -3.54 10.18 13.85
N THR A 11 -4.73 9.74 14.20
CA THR A 11 -5.39 10.08 15.45
C THR A 11 -6.24 8.93 16.00
N SER A 12 -6.23 8.79 17.31
CA SER A 12 -7.11 7.87 18.06
C SER A 12 -8.33 8.58 18.68
N ASP A 13 -8.58 9.85 18.35
CA ASP A 13 -9.77 10.56 18.80
C ASP A 13 -11.03 9.79 18.36
N PRO A 14 -11.87 9.33 19.32
CA PRO A 14 -13.03 8.52 18.99
C PRO A 14 -14.05 9.21 18.08
N ALA A 15 -14.13 10.54 18.11
CA ALA A 15 -15.03 11.28 17.23
C ALA A 15 -14.52 11.25 15.79
N LYS A 16 -13.22 11.45 15.58
CA LYS A 16 -12.56 11.41 14.27
C LYS A 16 -12.57 9.99 13.68
N VAL A 17 -12.25 8.98 14.48
CA VAL A 17 -12.32 7.58 14.06
C VAL A 17 -13.75 7.21 13.62
N ARG A 18 -14.78 7.65 14.35
CA ARG A 18 -16.18 7.41 13.98
C ARG A 18 -16.56 8.10 12.67
N GLU A 19 -16.15 9.36 12.48
CA GLU A 19 -16.36 10.10 11.23
C GLU A 19 -15.70 9.38 10.04
N PHE A 20 -14.47 8.89 10.24
CA PHE A 20 -13.75 8.09 9.25
C PHE A 20 -14.54 6.81 8.89
N VAL A 21 -14.95 6.03 9.87
CA VAL A 21 -15.74 4.80 9.66
C VAL A 21 -17.04 5.09 8.91
N GLN A 22 -17.78 6.13 9.33
CA GLN A 22 -19.03 6.52 8.66
C GLN A 22 -18.82 6.90 7.20
N THR A 23 -17.71 7.57 6.89
CA THR A 23 -17.37 7.95 5.50
C THR A 23 -17.12 6.71 4.63
N TYR A 24 -16.42 5.71 5.16
CA TYR A 24 -16.17 4.44 4.46
C TYR A 24 -17.45 3.59 4.35
N GLU A 25 -18.27 3.57 5.38
CA GLU A 25 -19.54 2.87 5.38
C GLU A 25 -20.50 3.43 4.32
N ALA A 26 -20.62 4.75 4.22
CA ALA A 26 -21.45 5.43 3.22
C ALA A 26 -21.08 5.05 1.77
N ARG A 27 -19.87 4.56 1.55
CA ARG A 27 -19.38 4.12 0.22
C ARG A 27 -19.19 2.60 0.12
N ASN A 28 -19.69 1.86 1.10
CA ASN A 28 -19.57 0.40 1.20
C ASN A 28 -18.12 -0.09 0.98
N THR A 29 -17.16 0.55 1.64
CA THR A 29 -15.74 0.27 1.51
C THR A 29 -15.17 -0.13 2.88
N ILE A 30 -14.24 -1.08 2.89
CA ILE A 30 -13.44 -1.48 4.04
C ILE A 30 -12.10 -0.77 3.94
N ALA A 31 -11.56 -0.25 5.05
CA ALA A 31 -10.24 0.35 5.11
C ALA A 31 -9.23 -0.60 5.74
N CYS A 32 -8.10 -0.83 5.07
CA CYS A 32 -6.90 -1.36 5.70
C CYS A 32 -6.16 -0.18 6.35
N LEU A 33 -6.20 -0.11 7.67
CA LEU A 33 -5.74 1.03 8.45
C LEU A 33 -4.35 0.76 9.03
N VAL A 34 -3.38 1.59 8.69
CA VAL A 34 -2.00 1.47 9.15
C VAL A 34 -1.62 2.63 10.07
N GLY A 35 -0.94 2.30 11.15
CA GLY A 35 -0.31 3.26 12.05
C GLY A 35 1.18 2.97 12.19
N GLY A 36 1.69 3.07 13.41
CA GLY A 36 3.08 2.82 13.79
C GLY A 36 3.87 4.11 13.97
N SER A 37 4.73 4.11 14.96
CA SER A 37 5.61 5.23 15.27
C SER A 37 6.68 5.44 14.20
N LEU A 38 7.40 6.55 14.26
CA LEU A 38 8.59 6.82 13.42
C LEU A 38 8.31 6.93 11.91
N TYR A 39 7.22 7.59 11.53
CA TYR A 39 6.95 7.95 10.13
C TYR A 39 7.75 9.16 9.64
N GLY A 40 8.98 9.35 10.15
CA GLY A 40 9.84 10.45 9.70
C GLY A 40 9.27 11.84 9.98
N GLY A 41 8.75 12.06 11.20
CA GLY A 41 8.22 13.36 11.66
C GLY A 41 6.71 13.51 11.55
N TYR A 42 5.99 12.47 11.10
CA TYR A 42 4.54 12.41 11.23
C TYR A 42 4.17 11.62 12.49
N ASP A 43 3.33 12.20 13.32
CA ASP A 43 2.74 11.50 14.45
C ASP A 43 1.68 10.53 13.94
N MET A 44 1.93 9.23 14.13
CA MET A 44 0.98 8.17 13.80
C MET A 44 0.64 7.41 15.08
N VAL A 45 -0.58 6.88 15.09
CA VAL A 45 -1.04 6.05 16.22
C VAL A 45 -0.23 4.75 16.25
N PRO A 46 0.28 4.32 17.42
CA PRO A 46 1.05 3.09 17.55
C PRO A 46 0.29 1.86 17.07
N ASN A 47 0.99 0.85 16.53
CA ASN A 47 0.41 -0.39 16.01
C ASN A 47 -0.61 -1.04 16.95
N GLU A 48 -0.28 -1.13 18.25
CA GLU A 48 -1.14 -1.74 19.26
C GLU A 48 -2.48 -1.00 19.41
N GLU A 49 -2.47 0.29 19.29
CA GLU A 49 -3.67 1.11 19.41
C GLU A 49 -4.51 1.03 18.13
N VAL A 50 -3.87 0.96 16.96
CA VAL A 50 -4.56 0.73 15.67
C VAL A 50 -5.30 -0.61 15.70
N ILE A 51 -4.68 -1.68 16.22
CA ILE A 51 -5.33 -2.98 16.37
C ILE A 51 -6.58 -2.87 17.26
N LYS A 52 -6.49 -2.14 18.38
CA LYS A 52 -7.66 -1.91 19.27
C LYS A 52 -8.75 -1.09 18.60
N ILE A 53 -8.38 -0.06 17.82
CA ILE A 53 -9.35 0.74 17.06
C ILE A 53 -10.06 -0.14 16.03
N CYS A 54 -9.32 -0.92 15.25
CA CYS A 54 -9.91 -1.81 14.25
C CYS A 54 -10.84 -2.85 14.88
N ALA A 55 -10.50 -3.38 16.05
CA ALA A 55 -11.33 -4.34 16.79
C ALA A 55 -12.70 -3.77 17.20
N GLN A 56 -12.87 -2.44 17.27
CA GLN A 56 -14.17 -1.81 17.55
C GLN A 56 -15.07 -1.76 16.31
N TYR A 57 -14.49 -1.91 15.11
CA TYR A 57 -15.19 -1.82 13.83
C TYR A 57 -14.77 -2.95 12.87
N PRO A 58 -14.92 -4.23 13.27
CA PRO A 58 -14.33 -5.38 12.58
C PRO A 58 -14.84 -5.58 11.15
N ASP A 59 -16.04 -5.07 10.83
CA ASP A 59 -16.63 -5.15 9.50
C ASP A 59 -16.18 -4.01 8.57
N ARG A 60 -15.44 -3.02 9.07
CA ARG A 60 -15.04 -1.81 8.33
C ARG A 60 -13.57 -1.50 8.37
N LEU A 61 -12.86 -1.91 9.42
CA LEU A 61 -11.44 -1.63 9.60
C LEU A 61 -10.64 -2.93 9.72
N LEU A 62 -9.60 -3.04 8.92
CA LEU A 62 -8.63 -4.14 8.97
C LEU A 62 -7.26 -3.57 9.36
N PRO A 63 -6.64 -4.06 10.45
CA PRO A 63 -5.36 -3.51 10.90
C PRO A 63 -4.21 -3.96 10.00
N LEU A 64 -3.43 -3.01 9.50
CA LEU A 64 -2.07 -3.22 9.04
C LEU A 64 -1.10 -2.68 10.09
N VAL A 65 0.08 -3.25 10.17
CA VAL A 65 1.12 -2.79 11.09
C VAL A 65 2.39 -2.38 10.36
N LYS A 66 2.97 -1.27 10.80
CA LYS A 66 4.27 -0.83 10.33
C LYS A 66 5.37 -1.63 11.00
N ILE A 67 6.32 -2.08 10.21
CA ILE A 67 7.54 -2.76 10.66
C ILE A 67 8.72 -1.86 10.35
N ASP A 68 9.53 -1.57 11.35
CA ASP A 68 10.71 -0.71 11.21
C ASP A 68 11.89 -1.48 10.64
N LEU A 69 12.47 -0.93 9.56
CA LEU A 69 13.69 -1.42 8.93
C LEU A 69 14.86 -0.52 9.35
N LEU A 70 15.51 -0.88 10.45
CA LEU A 70 16.60 -0.12 11.05
C LEU A 70 17.97 -0.56 10.49
N ASP A 71 19.05 -0.05 11.05
CA ASP A 71 20.44 -0.43 10.75
C ASP A 71 20.88 -1.74 11.43
N THR A 72 19.94 -2.48 11.98
CA THR A 72 20.10 -3.78 12.61
C THR A 72 19.22 -4.82 11.94
N VAL A 73 19.53 -6.11 12.17
CA VAL A 73 18.65 -7.20 11.72
C VAL A 73 17.27 -7.04 12.36
N PRO A 74 16.20 -6.99 11.54
CA PRO A 74 14.84 -6.87 12.06
C PRO A 74 14.48 -8.07 12.95
N ASP A 75 13.71 -7.80 14.00
CA ASP A 75 13.14 -8.87 14.82
C ASP A 75 12.00 -9.56 14.08
N ILE A 76 12.24 -10.76 13.61
CA ILE A 76 11.25 -11.60 12.92
C ILE A 76 10.07 -11.96 13.84
N GLY A 77 10.32 -12.08 15.14
CA GLY A 77 9.28 -12.42 16.12
C GLY A 77 8.14 -11.43 16.16
N GLN A 78 8.38 -10.17 15.81
CA GLN A 78 7.32 -9.16 15.74
C GLN A 78 6.27 -9.46 14.66
N LEU A 79 6.64 -10.11 13.54
CA LEU A 79 5.68 -10.48 12.50
C LEU A 79 4.68 -11.52 13.02
N HIS A 80 5.19 -12.55 13.70
CA HIS A 80 4.34 -13.56 14.32
C HIS A 80 3.45 -12.98 15.41
N TYR A 81 4.03 -12.15 16.27
CA TYR A 81 3.27 -11.46 17.32
C TYR A 81 2.08 -10.67 16.77
N TYR A 82 2.28 -9.92 15.68
CA TYR A 82 1.19 -9.17 15.07
C TYR A 82 0.23 -10.07 14.27
N ALA A 83 0.73 -11.10 13.60
CA ALA A 83 -0.11 -12.05 12.90
C ALA A 83 -1.08 -12.78 13.85
N GLU A 84 -0.61 -13.21 15.04
CA GLU A 84 -1.44 -13.79 16.09
C GLU A 84 -2.51 -12.82 16.62
N LYS A 85 -2.27 -11.51 16.56
CA LYS A 85 -3.26 -10.48 16.88
C LYS A 85 -4.26 -10.20 15.75
N GLY A 86 -4.15 -10.91 14.64
CA GLY A 86 -5.12 -10.85 13.54
C GLY A 86 -4.92 -9.69 12.58
N VAL A 87 -3.70 -9.11 12.50
CA VAL A 87 -3.39 -8.11 11.47
C VAL A 87 -3.54 -8.67 10.07
N LYS A 88 -3.73 -7.81 9.08
CA LYS A 88 -4.04 -8.17 7.70
C LYS A 88 -2.95 -7.79 6.71
N GLY A 89 -1.81 -7.32 7.19
CA GLY A 89 -0.65 -7.01 6.36
C GLY A 89 0.40 -6.21 7.08
N PHE A 90 1.55 -6.05 6.42
CA PHE A 90 2.71 -5.35 6.95
C PHE A 90 3.04 -4.14 6.08
N LYS A 91 3.33 -3.00 6.70
CA LYS A 91 3.78 -1.77 6.03
C LYS A 91 5.26 -1.55 6.27
N PHE A 92 5.99 -1.27 5.20
CA PHE A 92 7.39 -0.85 5.21
C PHE A 92 7.51 0.57 4.67
N ILE A 93 8.17 1.45 5.42
CA ILE A 93 8.42 2.85 5.06
C ILE A 93 9.68 3.34 5.77
N ASN A 94 10.39 4.26 5.15
CA ASN A 94 11.59 4.91 5.70
C ASN A 94 12.67 3.93 6.17
N PRO A 95 13.10 2.97 5.33
CA PRO A 95 14.15 2.04 5.71
C PRO A 95 15.48 2.75 5.87
N TYR A 96 16.35 2.25 6.74
CA TYR A 96 17.68 2.81 6.95
C TYR A 96 18.61 2.55 5.75
N TYR A 97 18.55 1.34 5.16
CA TYR A 97 19.18 0.96 3.89
C TYR A 97 18.12 0.80 2.80
N GLU A 98 18.52 0.48 1.58
CA GLU A 98 17.60 0.10 0.49
C GLU A 98 16.74 -1.09 0.93
N TYR A 99 15.49 -1.18 0.43
CA TYR A 99 14.58 -2.26 0.80
C TYR A 99 15.16 -3.67 0.54
N ASP A 100 15.97 -3.85 -0.50
CA ASP A 100 16.60 -5.12 -0.86
C ASP A 100 17.95 -5.38 -0.17
N HIS A 101 18.29 -4.60 0.84
CA HIS A 101 19.49 -4.82 1.64
C HIS A 101 19.43 -6.21 2.34
N ASP A 102 20.56 -6.93 2.37
CA ASP A 102 20.63 -8.29 2.91
C ASP A 102 20.11 -8.43 4.34
N LEU A 103 20.26 -7.39 5.16
CA LEU A 103 19.71 -7.37 6.53
C LEU A 103 18.19 -7.54 6.59
N TYR A 104 17.47 -7.14 5.53
CA TYR A 104 16.01 -7.14 5.52
C TYR A 104 15.41 -8.36 4.84
N MET A 105 16.18 -9.09 4.03
CA MET A 105 15.67 -10.25 3.30
C MET A 105 15.01 -11.30 4.20
N PRO A 106 15.53 -11.62 5.41
CA PRO A 106 14.87 -12.57 6.31
C PRO A 106 13.47 -12.17 6.78
N ILE A 107 13.19 -10.86 6.91
CA ILE A 107 11.85 -10.42 7.34
C ILE A 107 10.82 -10.59 6.23
N TYR A 108 11.22 -10.45 4.96
CA TYR A 108 10.34 -10.68 3.80
C TYR A 108 10.08 -12.17 3.58
N GLU A 109 11.11 -13.01 3.77
CA GLU A 109 10.95 -14.45 3.77
C GLU A 109 9.92 -14.91 4.80
N GLU A 110 9.97 -14.32 5.99
CA GLU A 110 9.02 -14.66 7.04
C GLU A 110 7.62 -14.11 6.76
N ALA A 111 7.51 -12.91 6.20
CA ALA A 111 6.22 -12.36 5.75
C ALA A 111 5.57 -13.25 4.67
N GLU A 112 6.37 -13.81 3.75
CA GLU A 112 5.90 -14.79 2.76
C GLU A 112 5.34 -16.05 3.42
N LYS A 113 6.07 -16.64 4.40
CA LYS A 113 5.64 -17.84 5.14
C LYS A 113 4.33 -17.60 5.91
N ILE A 114 4.17 -16.42 6.49
CA ILE A 114 2.92 -16.00 7.18
C ILE A 114 1.77 -15.83 6.17
N GLY A 115 2.07 -15.48 4.92
CA GLY A 115 1.09 -15.35 3.85
C GLY A 115 0.27 -14.06 3.92
N LEU A 116 0.75 -13.02 4.59
CA LEU A 116 0.10 -11.72 4.64
C LEU A 116 0.70 -10.76 3.61
N PRO A 117 -0.13 -9.92 2.94
CA PRO A 117 0.35 -8.94 1.98
C PRO A 117 1.19 -7.85 2.64
N THR A 118 2.07 -7.27 1.84
CA THR A 118 2.98 -6.19 2.24
C THR A 118 2.73 -4.93 1.44
N LEU A 119 2.84 -3.77 2.10
CA LEU A 119 2.70 -2.46 1.50
C LEU A 119 4.01 -1.68 1.69
N PHE A 120 4.72 -1.41 0.60
CA PHE A 120 5.97 -0.65 0.62
C PHE A 120 5.71 0.79 0.17
N HIS A 121 6.13 1.75 0.98
CA HIS A 121 6.16 3.12 0.50
C HIS A 121 7.21 3.26 -0.60
N THR A 122 6.82 3.78 -1.75
CA THR A 122 7.74 4.11 -2.84
C THR A 122 7.48 5.54 -3.31
N GLY A 123 8.52 6.19 -3.83
CA GLY A 123 8.34 7.54 -4.33
C GLY A 123 8.90 8.63 -3.42
N ASN A 124 8.43 9.85 -3.65
CA ASN A 124 8.94 11.02 -2.94
C ASN A 124 8.43 11.09 -1.50
N TYR A 125 9.27 11.67 -0.67
CA TYR A 125 8.99 11.95 0.73
C TYR A 125 9.40 13.40 1.04
N ARG A 126 8.52 14.15 1.70
CA ARG A 126 8.82 15.57 1.99
C ARG A 126 9.82 15.68 3.15
N PRO A 127 10.90 16.48 3.00
CA PRO A 127 11.81 16.77 4.10
C PRO A 127 11.07 17.38 5.29
N ASN A 128 11.49 16.99 6.49
CA ASN A 128 10.99 17.54 7.75
C ASN A 128 12.13 17.71 8.78
N GLU A 129 11.84 18.33 9.92
CA GLU A 129 12.86 18.62 10.92
C GLU A 129 13.50 17.37 11.54
N SER A 130 12.75 16.28 11.66
CA SER A 130 13.29 15.02 12.21
C SER A 130 14.33 14.36 11.32
N ASP A 131 14.35 14.66 10.02
CA ASP A 131 15.34 14.12 9.08
C ASP A 131 16.78 14.52 9.47
N ARG A 132 16.96 15.72 10.06
CA ARG A 132 18.28 16.18 10.55
C ARG A 132 18.81 15.30 11.69
N ILE A 133 17.94 14.82 12.55
CA ILE A 133 18.28 14.02 13.72
C ILE A 133 18.45 12.57 13.30
N LEU A 134 17.48 12.04 12.59
CA LEU A 134 17.42 10.65 12.17
C LEU A 134 18.32 10.36 10.95
N ARG A 135 18.75 11.40 10.20
CA ARG A 135 19.46 11.32 8.92
C ARG A 135 18.77 10.44 7.89
N ARG A 136 17.46 10.38 7.98
CA ARG A 136 16.54 9.64 7.11
C ARG A 136 15.16 10.34 7.13
N PRO A 137 14.23 10.09 6.19
CA PRO A 137 14.34 9.07 5.13
C PRO A 137 15.35 9.48 4.05
N VAL A 138 15.87 8.47 3.35
CA VAL A 138 16.64 8.66 2.12
C VAL A 138 15.80 8.15 0.97
N MET A 139 15.38 9.02 0.06
CA MET A 139 14.46 8.65 -1.03
C MET A 139 14.96 7.47 -1.87
N LYS A 140 16.27 7.41 -2.15
CA LYS A 140 16.90 6.30 -2.87
C LYS A 140 16.57 4.94 -2.25
N ASN A 141 16.46 4.87 -0.93
CA ASN A 141 16.17 3.61 -0.22
C ASN A 141 14.73 3.13 -0.47
N MET A 142 13.86 4.02 -0.97
CA MET A 142 12.46 3.76 -1.31
C MET A 142 12.22 3.76 -2.83
N ASP A 143 13.27 3.61 -3.64
CA ASP A 143 13.16 3.41 -5.09
C ASP A 143 12.41 2.09 -5.36
N PRO A 144 11.39 2.10 -6.23
CA PRO A 144 10.65 0.89 -6.62
C PRO A 144 11.56 -0.24 -7.13
N MET A 145 12.69 0.09 -7.76
CA MET A 145 13.63 -0.91 -8.28
C MET A 145 14.19 -1.84 -7.20
N ASN A 146 14.24 -1.39 -5.95
CA ASN A 146 14.66 -2.21 -4.82
C ASN A 146 13.67 -3.37 -4.55
N LEU A 147 12.45 -3.32 -5.10
CA LEU A 147 11.46 -4.39 -4.96
C LEU A 147 11.64 -5.52 -5.99
N ASP A 148 12.46 -5.32 -7.04
CA ASP A 148 12.73 -6.36 -8.05
C ASP A 148 13.35 -7.62 -7.40
N ARG A 149 14.40 -7.45 -6.60
CA ARG A 149 15.07 -8.55 -5.90
C ARG A 149 14.12 -9.26 -4.92
N ILE A 150 13.32 -8.50 -4.17
CA ILE A 150 12.37 -9.03 -3.20
C ILE A 150 11.30 -9.87 -3.91
N ALA A 151 10.70 -9.33 -4.97
CA ALA A 151 9.67 -10.02 -5.74
C ALA A 151 10.17 -11.29 -6.43
N ARG A 152 11.45 -11.31 -6.86
CA ARG A 152 12.08 -12.52 -7.43
C ARG A 152 12.38 -13.57 -6.40
N SER A 153 12.82 -13.14 -5.21
CA SER A 153 13.22 -14.05 -4.14
C SER A 153 12.01 -14.69 -3.45
N PHE A 154 10.93 -13.94 -3.27
CA PHE A 154 9.75 -14.33 -2.50
C PHE A 154 8.51 -14.26 -3.41
N GLN A 155 8.34 -15.29 -4.23
CA GLN A 155 7.36 -15.28 -5.33
C GLN A 155 5.91 -15.48 -4.90
N ASP A 156 5.68 -15.91 -3.67
CA ASP A 156 4.35 -16.07 -3.09
C ASP A 156 3.98 -14.92 -2.13
N LEU A 157 4.93 -14.01 -1.86
CA LEU A 157 4.67 -12.78 -1.13
C LEU A 157 3.88 -11.79 -2.00
N HIS A 158 2.71 -11.37 -1.56
CA HIS A 158 1.95 -10.30 -2.22
C HIS A 158 2.53 -8.94 -1.84
N ILE A 159 3.12 -8.24 -2.81
CA ILE A 159 3.81 -6.97 -2.62
C ILE A 159 3.02 -5.86 -3.28
N VAL A 160 2.69 -4.81 -2.53
CA VAL A 160 2.08 -3.59 -3.07
C VAL A 160 3.06 -2.43 -2.97
N MET A 161 3.38 -1.83 -4.10
CA MET A 161 4.10 -0.56 -4.18
C MET A 161 3.11 0.59 -3.99
N ALA A 162 3.30 1.41 -2.97
CA ALA A 162 2.50 2.61 -2.81
C ALA A 162 2.81 3.64 -3.90
N HIS A 163 1.78 4.38 -4.33
CA HIS A 163 1.88 5.59 -5.16
C HIS A 163 2.36 5.38 -6.60
N LEU A 164 2.46 4.14 -7.09
CA LEU A 164 3.07 3.83 -8.40
C LEU A 164 4.40 4.60 -8.61
N GLY A 165 5.29 4.56 -7.59
CA GLY A 165 6.59 5.24 -7.61
C GLY A 165 6.53 6.77 -7.63
N THR A 166 5.35 7.38 -7.49
CA THR A 166 5.11 8.82 -7.70
C THR A 166 5.60 9.32 -9.07
N THR A 167 5.82 10.63 -9.23
CA THR A 167 6.29 11.20 -10.50
C THR A 167 7.73 10.78 -10.83
N PHE A 168 8.56 10.52 -9.81
CA PHE A 168 9.99 10.26 -10.00
C PHE A 168 10.28 8.90 -10.64
N TRP A 169 9.57 7.84 -10.26
CA TRP A 169 9.85 6.46 -10.66
C TRP A 169 8.66 5.75 -11.29
N ARG A 170 7.68 6.50 -11.76
CA ARG A 170 6.41 5.96 -12.26
C ARG A 170 6.58 4.96 -13.41
N VAL A 171 7.49 5.22 -14.33
CA VAL A 171 7.77 4.33 -15.45
C VAL A 171 8.38 3.02 -14.95
N GLN A 172 9.38 3.10 -14.08
CA GLN A 172 10.03 1.92 -13.50
C GLN A 172 9.03 1.08 -12.69
N ALA A 173 8.21 1.73 -11.86
CA ALA A 173 7.17 1.05 -11.08
C ALA A 173 6.14 0.34 -11.99
N ALA A 174 5.70 1.00 -13.06
CA ALA A 174 4.79 0.40 -14.03
C ALA A 174 5.41 -0.79 -14.76
N GLU A 175 6.69 -0.72 -15.14
CA GLU A 175 7.38 -1.85 -15.77
C GLU A 175 7.53 -3.02 -14.79
N LEU A 176 7.86 -2.77 -13.52
CA LEU A 176 8.02 -3.82 -12.52
C LEU A 176 6.73 -4.62 -12.30
N ILE A 177 5.57 -3.96 -12.16
CA ILE A 177 4.30 -4.69 -11.96
C ILE A 177 3.89 -5.51 -13.19
N LYS A 178 4.39 -5.19 -14.38
CA LYS A 178 4.14 -5.96 -15.60
C LYS A 178 4.95 -7.25 -15.67
N ILE A 179 6.15 -7.29 -15.09
CA ILE A 179 7.05 -8.45 -15.16
C ILE A 179 6.93 -9.39 -13.96
N HIS A 180 6.45 -8.91 -12.81
CA HIS A 180 6.33 -9.73 -11.59
C HIS A 180 4.89 -10.16 -11.34
N LYS A 181 4.66 -11.47 -11.15
CA LYS A 181 3.33 -12.01 -10.85
C LYS A 181 2.76 -11.56 -9.50
N ASN A 182 3.63 -11.30 -8.54
CA ASN A 182 3.33 -11.03 -7.12
C ASN A 182 3.50 -9.57 -6.72
N LEU A 183 3.85 -8.68 -7.67
CA LEU A 183 4.02 -7.26 -7.44
C LEU A 183 2.84 -6.47 -8.02
N TYR A 184 2.28 -5.61 -7.21
CA TYR A 184 1.12 -4.75 -7.49
C TYR A 184 1.45 -3.32 -7.13
N SER A 185 0.56 -2.39 -7.47
CA SER A 185 0.72 -0.99 -7.03
C SER A 185 -0.62 -0.35 -6.73
N ASP A 186 -0.62 0.66 -5.87
CA ASP A 186 -1.72 1.59 -5.75
C ASP A 186 -1.41 2.92 -6.45
N LEU A 187 -2.43 3.75 -6.58
CA LEU A 187 -2.34 5.14 -7.01
C LEU A 187 -2.60 6.10 -5.84
N ALA A 188 -2.39 5.61 -4.61
CA ALA A 188 -2.67 6.37 -3.40
C ALA A 188 -1.93 7.72 -3.38
N GLY A 189 -2.53 8.68 -2.67
CA GLY A 189 -1.99 10.05 -2.59
C GLY A 189 -2.30 10.91 -3.82
N SER A 190 -2.68 12.15 -3.57
CA SER A 190 -3.10 13.09 -4.61
C SER A 190 -2.05 13.33 -5.71
N GLY A 191 -0.77 13.25 -5.36
CA GLY A 191 0.35 13.34 -6.33
C GLY A 191 0.37 12.22 -7.36
N SER A 192 -0.31 11.10 -7.10
CA SER A 192 -0.40 9.96 -8.02
C SER A 192 -1.70 9.96 -8.81
N TRP A 193 -2.86 9.91 -8.14
CA TRP A 193 -4.12 9.80 -8.87
C TRP A 193 -4.56 11.12 -9.56
N MET A 194 -4.21 12.30 -9.03
CA MET A 194 -4.49 13.58 -9.72
C MET A 194 -3.57 13.83 -10.90
N ALA A 195 -2.30 13.48 -10.78
CA ALA A 195 -1.28 13.80 -11.78
C ALA A 195 -1.31 12.89 -13.03
N LEU A 196 -2.14 11.85 -13.04
CA LEU A 196 -2.28 10.92 -14.17
C LEU A 196 -3.64 11.03 -14.83
N SER A 197 -3.68 11.32 -16.14
CA SER A 197 -4.89 11.09 -16.92
C SER A 197 -5.16 9.60 -17.13
N ALA A 198 -6.37 9.24 -17.52
CA ALA A 198 -6.73 7.85 -17.86
C ALA A 198 -5.88 7.32 -19.03
N GLU A 199 -5.61 8.18 -20.03
CA GLU A 199 -4.80 7.84 -21.21
C GLU A 199 -3.33 7.62 -20.84
N GLN A 200 -2.77 8.47 -19.96
CA GLN A 200 -1.40 8.29 -19.45
C GLN A 200 -1.27 6.99 -18.68
N LEU A 201 -2.24 6.70 -17.80
CA LEU A 201 -2.26 5.46 -17.04
C LEU A 201 -2.38 4.24 -17.97
N SER A 202 -3.25 4.31 -18.99
CA SER A 202 -3.37 3.26 -20.01
C SER A 202 -2.06 3.03 -20.75
N THR A 203 -1.36 4.10 -21.13
CA THR A 203 -0.05 4.00 -21.79
C THR A 203 1.00 3.34 -20.90
N LEU A 204 1.04 3.69 -19.61
CA LEU A 204 1.96 3.08 -18.65
C LEU A 204 1.70 1.58 -18.44
N LEU A 205 0.44 1.17 -18.45
CA LEU A 205 0.02 -0.21 -18.17
C LEU A 205 -0.21 -1.04 -19.43
N CYS A 206 0.06 -0.52 -20.64
CA CYS A 206 -0.05 -1.30 -21.85
C CYS A 206 0.98 -2.46 -21.87
N PRO A 207 0.66 -3.58 -22.55
CA PRO A 207 1.61 -4.67 -22.74
C PRO A 207 2.89 -4.19 -23.43
N SER A 208 4.04 -4.69 -22.97
CA SER A 208 5.32 -4.49 -23.67
C SER A 208 5.49 -5.56 -24.74
N ILE A 209 6.51 -5.38 -25.59
CA ILE A 209 6.87 -6.37 -26.63
C ILE A 209 7.17 -7.79 -26.08
N PHE A 210 7.46 -7.89 -24.79
CA PHE A 210 7.76 -9.15 -24.10
C PHE A 210 6.53 -9.84 -23.50
N VAL A 211 5.41 -9.10 -23.39
CA VAL A 211 4.17 -9.62 -22.82
C VAL A 211 3.08 -9.47 -23.88
N ARG A 212 2.61 -10.62 -24.37
CA ARG A 212 1.54 -10.66 -25.38
C ARG A 212 0.23 -10.11 -24.84
N GLU A 213 -0.65 -9.73 -25.75
CA GLU A 213 -1.96 -9.12 -25.55
C GLU A 213 -2.65 -9.53 -24.24
N LYS A 214 -2.97 -8.55 -23.44
CA LYS A 214 -3.78 -8.67 -22.24
C LYS A 214 -4.98 -7.77 -22.44
N GLU A 215 -6.19 -8.31 -22.36
CA GLU A 215 -7.45 -7.65 -22.72
C GLU A 215 -7.59 -6.28 -22.03
N ASP A 216 -7.31 -6.22 -20.73
CA ASP A 216 -7.38 -5.00 -19.93
C ASP A 216 -6.01 -4.42 -19.59
N HIS A 217 -5.01 -4.60 -20.45
CA HIS A 217 -3.64 -4.23 -20.13
C HIS A 217 -3.21 -4.86 -18.77
N PHE A 218 -2.46 -4.11 -17.96
CA PHE A 218 -2.05 -4.54 -16.62
C PHE A 218 -2.84 -3.83 -15.50
N PHE A 219 -4.07 -3.41 -15.77
CA PHE A 219 -4.90 -2.76 -14.76
C PHE A 219 -5.21 -3.67 -13.58
N ASP A 220 -5.31 -4.98 -13.76
CA ASP A 220 -5.47 -5.98 -12.70
C ASP A 220 -4.26 -6.05 -11.73
N LYS A 221 -3.16 -5.35 -12.04
CA LYS A 221 -2.00 -5.16 -11.15
C LYS A 221 -2.13 -3.92 -10.26
N LEU A 222 -3.20 -3.16 -10.42
CA LEU A 222 -3.54 -2.09 -9.48
C LEU A 222 -4.39 -2.63 -8.34
N VAL A 223 -4.22 -2.04 -7.17
CA VAL A 223 -5.13 -2.18 -6.02
C VAL A 223 -5.57 -0.80 -5.57
N PHE A 224 -6.80 -0.69 -5.10
CA PHE A 224 -7.30 0.57 -4.60
C PHE A 224 -6.59 0.95 -3.30
N GLY A 225 -6.06 2.15 -3.23
CA GLY A 225 -5.47 2.78 -2.06
C GLY A 225 -5.67 4.30 -2.12
N SER A 226 -6.06 4.91 -1.02
CA SER A 226 -6.40 6.35 -0.98
C SER A 226 -5.31 7.23 -0.38
N ASP A 227 -4.50 6.70 0.55
CA ASP A 227 -3.60 7.48 1.40
C ASP A 227 -4.37 8.47 2.30
N SER A 228 -5.60 8.10 2.70
CA SER A 228 -6.41 8.91 3.61
C SER A 228 -5.98 8.74 5.06
N TYR A 229 -6.41 9.67 5.90
CA TYR A 229 -6.06 9.73 7.31
C TYR A 229 -7.32 9.69 8.18
N THR A 230 -7.26 9.13 9.38
CA THR A 230 -8.38 9.16 10.32
C THR A 230 -8.80 10.59 10.66
N SER A 231 -7.89 11.57 10.58
CA SER A 231 -8.20 12.99 10.72
C SER A 231 -8.72 13.66 9.45
N ASN A 232 -8.55 13.05 8.27
CA ASN A 232 -8.91 13.64 6.97
C ASN A 232 -9.30 12.58 5.95
N THR A 233 -10.60 12.45 5.69
CA THR A 233 -11.18 11.49 4.74
C THR A 233 -11.29 12.00 3.30
N ALA A 234 -10.96 13.25 3.01
CA ALA A 234 -11.05 13.80 1.66
C ALA A 234 -10.26 12.99 0.62
N PRO A 235 -8.99 12.55 0.90
CA PRO A 235 -8.25 11.73 -0.05
C PRO A 235 -8.95 10.40 -0.41
N PHE A 236 -9.68 9.77 0.52
CA PHE A 236 -10.46 8.58 0.23
C PHE A 236 -11.59 8.88 -0.75
N THR A 237 -12.40 9.89 -0.45
CA THR A 237 -13.57 10.23 -1.28
C THR A 237 -13.16 10.62 -2.69
N GLU A 238 -12.16 11.48 -2.82
CA GLU A 238 -11.64 11.95 -4.10
C GLU A 238 -10.88 10.85 -4.84
N GLY A 239 -10.05 10.08 -4.14
CA GLY A 239 -9.28 8.97 -4.68
C GLY A 239 -10.19 7.90 -5.27
N GLN A 240 -11.21 7.46 -4.53
CA GLN A 240 -12.16 6.46 -5.01
C GLN A 240 -12.85 6.90 -6.30
N LEU A 241 -13.37 8.14 -6.34
CA LEU A 241 -14.00 8.68 -7.55
C LEU A 241 -13.04 8.73 -8.73
N ASN A 242 -11.79 9.09 -8.47
CA ASN A 242 -10.74 9.12 -9.51
C ASN A 242 -10.40 7.74 -10.08
N TYR A 243 -10.25 6.72 -9.22
CA TYR A 243 -10.06 5.33 -9.68
C TYR A 243 -11.25 4.88 -10.55
N GLU A 244 -12.47 5.02 -10.03
CA GLU A 244 -13.67 4.62 -10.76
C GLU A 244 -13.81 5.34 -12.11
N MET A 245 -13.55 6.64 -12.14
CA MET A 245 -13.60 7.45 -13.36
C MET A 245 -12.54 7.01 -14.38
N LYS A 246 -11.30 6.79 -13.94
CA LYS A 246 -10.21 6.39 -14.83
C LYS A 246 -10.43 4.99 -15.41
N LEU A 247 -10.80 4.02 -14.57
CA LEU A 247 -11.07 2.66 -15.00
C LEU A 247 -12.23 2.61 -16.01
N LYS A 248 -13.31 3.35 -15.75
CA LYS A 248 -14.44 3.47 -16.69
C LYS A 248 -14.04 4.15 -18.00
N LYS A 249 -13.24 5.23 -17.94
CA LYS A 249 -12.81 5.97 -19.13
C LYS A 249 -11.87 5.13 -20.02
N VAL A 250 -11.02 4.31 -19.42
CA VAL A 250 -10.18 3.35 -20.18
C VAL A 250 -11.00 2.20 -20.74
N GLY A 251 -12.14 1.87 -20.11
CA GLY A 251 -13.04 0.80 -20.56
C GLY A 251 -12.58 -0.59 -20.13
N VAL A 252 -11.96 -0.72 -18.94
CA VAL A 252 -11.62 -2.04 -18.41
C VAL A 252 -12.88 -2.88 -18.17
N SER A 253 -12.76 -4.22 -18.24
CA SER A 253 -13.85 -5.13 -17.93
C SER A 253 -14.35 -4.98 -16.49
N GLU A 254 -15.61 -5.37 -16.24
CA GLU A 254 -16.16 -5.40 -14.87
C GLU A 254 -15.31 -6.26 -13.94
N LYS A 255 -14.79 -7.37 -14.42
CA LYS A 255 -13.89 -8.24 -13.68
C LYS A 255 -12.64 -7.50 -13.20
N THR A 256 -11.98 -6.79 -14.11
CA THR A 256 -10.76 -6.02 -13.76
C THR A 256 -11.11 -4.85 -12.85
N PHE A 257 -12.24 -4.17 -13.08
CA PHE A 257 -12.73 -3.13 -12.18
C PHE A 257 -12.92 -3.66 -10.74
N ASP A 258 -13.58 -4.80 -10.59
CA ASP A 258 -13.82 -5.43 -9.29
C ASP A 258 -12.50 -5.87 -8.61
N LEU A 259 -11.56 -6.42 -9.37
CA LEU A 259 -10.24 -6.79 -8.86
C LEU A 259 -9.51 -5.58 -8.29
N VAL A 260 -9.43 -4.48 -9.03
CA VAL A 260 -8.76 -3.25 -8.60
C VAL A 260 -9.43 -2.66 -7.37
N MET A 261 -10.76 -2.58 -7.35
CA MET A 261 -11.49 -1.89 -6.27
C MET A 261 -11.55 -2.68 -4.96
N GLY A 262 -11.04 -3.92 -4.93
CA GLY A 262 -10.94 -4.68 -3.69
C GLY A 262 -10.88 -6.20 -3.86
N GLY A 263 -11.29 -6.74 -5.00
CA GLY A 263 -11.34 -8.19 -5.22
C GLY A 263 -9.98 -8.87 -5.07
N THR A 264 -8.92 -8.24 -5.55
CA THR A 264 -7.54 -8.74 -5.41
C THR A 264 -7.17 -8.86 -3.92
N VAL A 265 -7.37 -7.78 -3.15
CA VAL A 265 -7.06 -7.76 -1.71
C VAL A 265 -7.97 -8.73 -0.95
N ALA A 266 -9.26 -8.79 -1.28
CA ALA A 266 -10.21 -9.74 -0.68
C ALA A 266 -9.74 -11.19 -0.86
N SER A 267 -9.19 -11.52 -2.05
CA SER A 267 -8.68 -12.88 -2.32
C SER A 267 -7.47 -13.22 -1.46
N TRP A 268 -6.53 -12.28 -1.26
CA TRP A 268 -5.36 -12.50 -0.39
C TRP A 268 -5.74 -12.70 1.07
N LEU A 269 -6.75 -11.97 1.53
CA LEU A 269 -7.21 -11.99 2.92
C LEU A 269 -8.30 -13.03 3.21
N ASN A 270 -8.69 -13.83 2.20
CA ASN A 270 -9.79 -14.81 2.27
C ASN A 270 -11.11 -14.20 2.79
N LEU A 271 -11.40 -12.96 2.39
CA LEU A 271 -12.65 -12.27 2.72
C LEU A 271 -13.77 -12.70 1.76
N LYS A 272 -14.98 -12.91 2.31
CA LYS A 272 -16.16 -13.36 1.54
C LYS A 272 -17.07 -12.21 1.18
#